data_0c65168c5dbf8070cf84d1393a2ad4e9
#
_entry.id   0c65168c5dbf8070cf84d1393a2ad4e9
#
_cell.length_a   1.000
_cell.length_b   1.000
_cell.length_c   1.000
_cell.angle_alpha   90.00
_cell.angle_beta   90.00
_cell.angle_gamma   90.00
#
_symmetry.space_group_name_H-M   'P 1'
#
loop_
_entity.id
_entity.type
_entity.pdbx_description
1 polymer ?
#
loop_
_entity_poly.entity_id
_entity_poly.type
_entity_poly.pdbx_seq_one_letter_code
_entity_poly.pdbx_strand_id
1 'polypeptide(L)'
;MTKNRYVIQPIGIIRSELTDLAKAPMQGIEDGYEAWLEISPQFAQGLMGIKTGDNLIVLTWLHLAQRDTLQVHPRGRQKSSLKGVFATRSQDRPNPIGLHQVTVLEVVGQQIKVAPIEAIDGTPLVDIKPVLNINRASS
;
A
#
# COMPACT_ATOMS: atom_id res chain seq x y z
N MET A 1 6.63 -27.26 20.49
CA MET A 1 6.77 -26.54 19.22
C MET A 1 7.06 -25.08 19.48
N THR A 2 8.10 -24.58 18.89
CA THR A 2 8.44 -23.17 19.03
C THR A 2 7.51 -22.35 18.15
N LYS A 3 6.93 -21.35 18.74
CA LYS A 3 6.08 -20.44 18.00
C LYS A 3 6.80 -19.12 17.85
N ASN A 4 7.33 -18.90 16.66
CA ASN A 4 7.96 -17.65 16.38
C ASN A 4 6.89 -16.64 15.98
N ARG A 5 6.90 -15.52 16.67
CA ARG A 5 6.00 -14.42 16.33
C ARG A 5 6.79 -13.29 15.71
N TYR A 6 6.30 -12.83 14.58
CA TYR A 6 6.90 -11.68 13.91
C TYR A 6 5.88 -10.56 13.98
N VAL A 7 6.26 -9.49 14.62
CA VAL A 7 5.35 -8.36 14.85
C VAL A 7 5.65 -7.29 13.81
N ILE A 8 4.60 -6.84 13.12
CA ILE A 8 4.71 -5.72 12.21
C ILE A 8 4.42 -4.46 13.00
N GLN A 9 5.32 -3.50 12.91
CA GLN A 9 5.14 -2.21 13.54
C GLN A 9 4.85 -1.19 12.45
N PRO A 10 3.67 -0.54 12.46
CA PRO A 10 3.40 0.48 11.46
C PRO A 10 4.39 1.62 11.58
N ILE A 11 4.89 2.08 10.44
CA ILE A 11 5.83 3.20 10.42
C ILE A 11 5.13 4.54 10.26
N GLY A 12 3.83 4.52 10.01
CA GLY A 12 3.04 5.72 9.85
C GLY A 12 1.65 5.38 9.41
N ILE A 13 0.95 6.36 8.90
CA ILE A 13 -0.42 6.17 8.40
C ILE A 13 -0.59 6.95 7.10
N ILE A 14 -1.58 6.55 6.33
CA ILE A 14 -1.97 7.26 5.13
C ILE A 14 -3.05 8.26 5.48
N ARG A 15 -2.87 9.51 5.03
CA ARG A 15 -3.91 10.53 5.08
C ARG A 15 -4.45 10.75 3.68
N SER A 16 -5.72 10.52 3.53
CA SER A 16 -6.38 10.51 2.23
C SER A 16 -7.77 11.11 2.36
N GLU A 17 -8.29 11.62 1.26
CA GLU A 17 -9.68 12.03 1.23
C GLU A 17 -10.62 10.85 1.07
N LEU A 18 -10.08 9.67 0.77
CA LEU A 18 -10.88 8.48 0.55
C LEU A 18 -11.22 7.87 1.91
N THR A 19 -12.50 7.89 2.25
CA THR A 19 -12.97 7.37 3.53
C THR A 19 -13.69 6.04 3.40
N ASP A 20 -14.06 5.66 2.16
CA ASP A 20 -14.81 4.45 1.91
C ASP A 20 -14.46 3.96 0.50
N LEU A 21 -13.88 2.77 0.41
CA LEU A 21 -13.50 2.22 -0.89
C LEU A 21 -14.69 1.99 -1.81
N ALA A 22 -15.87 1.79 -1.26
CA ALA A 22 -17.07 1.62 -2.07
C ALA A 22 -17.40 2.87 -2.88
N LYS A 23 -16.88 4.02 -2.49
CA LYS A 23 -17.09 5.28 -3.19
C LYS A 23 -15.98 5.60 -4.18
N ALA A 24 -14.97 4.75 -4.25
CA ALA A 24 -13.88 4.95 -5.20
C ALA A 24 -14.41 4.75 -6.60
N PRO A 25 -13.96 5.56 -7.58
CA PRO A 25 -14.34 5.35 -8.96
C PRO A 25 -13.90 3.97 -9.42
N MET A 26 -14.76 3.31 -10.18
CA MET A 26 -14.43 2.01 -10.75
C MET A 26 -13.29 2.11 -11.75
N GLN A 27 -13.17 3.26 -12.37
CA GLN A 27 -12.11 3.50 -13.34
C GLN A 27 -11.14 4.47 -12.72
N GLY A 28 -9.87 4.17 -12.86
CA GLY A 28 -8.87 5.04 -12.34
C GLY A 28 -8.98 6.42 -12.95
N ILE A 29 -8.85 7.43 -12.13
CA ILE A 29 -8.56 8.76 -12.60
C ILE A 29 -7.19 8.65 -13.24
N GLU A 30 -6.97 9.33 -14.35
CA GLU A 30 -5.71 9.20 -15.10
C GLU A 30 -4.49 9.34 -14.20
N ASP A 31 -4.54 10.28 -13.26
CA ASP A 31 -3.45 10.51 -12.33
C ASP A 31 -3.65 9.75 -11.01
N GLY A 32 -4.79 9.09 -10.84
CA GLY A 32 -5.10 8.38 -9.63
C GLY A 32 -5.37 9.31 -8.46
N TYR A 33 -5.61 8.69 -7.29
CA TYR A 33 -5.75 9.45 -6.06
C TYR A 33 -4.39 9.83 -5.52
N GLU A 34 -4.35 10.98 -4.88
CA GLU A 34 -3.20 11.42 -4.11
C GLU A 34 -3.44 11.18 -2.64
N ALA A 35 -2.37 10.92 -1.92
CA ALA A 35 -2.45 10.80 -0.47
C ALA A 35 -1.13 11.24 0.15
N TRP A 36 -1.18 11.55 1.43
CA TRP A 36 0.01 11.83 2.21
C TRP A 36 0.39 10.61 3.01
N LEU A 37 1.65 10.25 2.95
CA LEU A 37 2.24 9.26 3.84
C LEU A 37 2.79 10.02 5.04
N GLU A 38 2.18 9.82 6.19
CA GLU A 38 2.56 10.53 7.41
C GLU A 38 3.39 9.59 8.26
N ILE A 39 4.68 9.86 8.32
CA ILE A 39 5.62 8.95 8.96
C ILE A 39 5.75 9.32 10.43
N SER A 40 5.73 8.31 11.30
CA SER A 40 5.88 8.53 12.74
C SER A 40 7.29 9.09 13.05
N PRO A 41 7.39 10.01 14.01
CA PRO A 41 8.67 10.68 14.27
C PRO A 41 9.83 9.74 14.53
N GLN A 42 9.62 8.62 15.22
CA GLN A 42 10.71 7.71 15.53
C GLN A 42 11.28 7.03 14.29
N PHE A 43 10.58 7.07 13.17
CA PHE A 43 11.04 6.47 11.92
C PHE A 43 11.44 7.50 10.87
N ALA A 44 11.43 8.78 11.23
CA ALA A 44 11.65 9.85 10.25
C ALA A 44 13.00 9.76 9.55
N GLN A 45 14.03 9.25 10.24
CA GLN A 45 15.35 9.11 9.63
C GLN A 45 15.34 8.16 8.45
N GLY A 46 14.36 7.27 8.38
CA GLY A 46 14.23 6.35 7.25
C GLY A 46 13.84 7.05 5.94
N LEU A 47 13.45 8.31 6.01
CA LEU A 47 13.07 9.05 4.81
C LEU A 47 14.26 9.68 4.08
N MET A 48 15.43 9.66 4.68
CA MET A 48 16.60 10.29 4.07
C MET A 48 16.84 9.72 2.68
N GLY A 49 16.96 10.58 1.70
CA GLY A 49 17.21 10.19 0.33
C GLY A 49 15.96 10.13 -0.56
N ILE A 50 14.79 10.19 0.03
CA ILE A 50 13.55 10.22 -0.76
C ILE A 50 13.31 11.65 -1.24
N LYS A 51 13.03 11.79 -2.54
CA LYS A 51 12.82 13.11 -3.14
C LYS A 51 11.70 13.06 -4.16
N THR A 52 11.20 14.21 -4.50
CA THR A 52 10.18 14.38 -5.54
C THR A 52 10.63 13.71 -6.82
N GLY A 53 9.72 12.96 -7.42
CA GLY A 53 9.97 12.23 -8.64
C GLY A 53 10.37 10.78 -8.42
N ASP A 54 10.73 10.40 -7.20
CA ASP A 54 11.09 9.01 -6.92
C ASP A 54 9.89 8.09 -7.09
N ASN A 55 10.14 6.88 -7.56
CA ASN A 55 9.14 5.84 -7.65
C ASN A 55 9.32 4.88 -6.49
N LEU A 56 8.25 4.64 -5.78
CA LEU A 56 8.29 3.86 -4.55
C LEU A 56 7.26 2.74 -4.59
N ILE A 57 7.54 1.70 -3.85
CA ILE A 57 6.57 0.68 -3.49
C ILE A 57 6.17 0.95 -2.05
N VAL A 58 4.87 1.16 -1.83
CA VAL A 58 4.33 1.40 -0.49
C VAL A 58 3.58 0.16 -0.06
N LEU A 59 3.95 -0.37 1.09
CA LEU A 59 3.28 -1.53 1.67
C LEU A 59 2.40 -1.07 2.81
N THR A 60 1.15 -1.51 2.79
CA THR A 60 0.15 -1.10 3.78
C THR A 60 -0.45 -2.31 4.45
N TRP A 61 -1.08 -2.09 5.58
CA TRP A 61 -1.91 -3.09 6.22
C TRP A 61 -3.36 -2.71 5.98
N LEU A 62 -4.07 -3.54 5.21
CA LEU A 62 -5.45 -3.24 4.85
C LEU A 62 -6.35 -3.68 5.99
N HIS A 63 -6.44 -2.83 6.99
CA HIS A 63 -7.01 -3.14 8.29
C HIS A 63 -8.50 -3.45 8.28
N LEU A 64 -9.20 -3.13 7.19
CA LEU A 64 -10.61 -3.44 7.06
C LEU A 64 -10.87 -4.71 6.26
N ALA A 65 -9.83 -5.37 5.79
CA ALA A 65 -9.97 -6.58 4.97
C ALA A 65 -10.27 -7.79 5.84
N GLN A 66 -10.88 -8.79 5.22
CA GLN A 66 -11.14 -10.07 5.88
C GLN A 66 -9.92 -10.96 5.77
N ARG A 67 -9.58 -11.64 6.85
CA ARG A 67 -8.36 -12.44 6.91
C ARG A 67 -8.59 -13.95 6.76
N ASP A 68 -9.83 -14.36 6.70
CA ASP A 68 -10.17 -15.78 6.57
C ASP A 68 -10.50 -16.19 5.16
N THR A 69 -10.30 -15.31 4.19
CA THR A 69 -10.59 -15.57 2.79
C THR A 69 -9.42 -16.27 2.12
N LEU A 70 -9.65 -17.38 1.48
CA LEU A 70 -8.62 -18.13 0.77
C LEU A 70 -8.85 -18.21 -0.73
N GLN A 71 -10.09 -18.01 -1.16
CA GLN A 71 -10.45 -18.08 -2.58
C GLN A 71 -11.41 -16.95 -2.92
N VAL A 72 -11.27 -16.42 -4.11
CA VAL A 72 -12.11 -15.32 -4.58
C VAL A 72 -12.36 -15.46 -6.08
N HIS A 73 -13.40 -14.82 -6.54
CA HIS A 73 -13.57 -14.54 -7.96
C HIS A 73 -12.86 -13.23 -8.25
N PRO A 74 -11.83 -13.24 -9.11
CA PRO A 74 -11.05 -12.03 -9.34
C PRO A 74 -11.94 -10.85 -9.70
N ARG A 75 -11.69 -9.69 -9.06
CA ARG A 75 -12.42 -8.44 -9.27
C ARG A 75 -13.91 -8.56 -9.00
N GLY A 76 -14.31 -9.51 -8.14
CA GLY A 76 -15.71 -9.70 -7.83
C GLY A 76 -16.57 -10.20 -8.96
N ARG A 77 -15.97 -10.69 -10.02
CA ARG A 77 -16.71 -11.21 -11.17
C ARG A 77 -17.10 -12.64 -10.90
N GLN A 78 -18.38 -12.86 -10.74
CA GLN A 78 -18.86 -14.21 -10.47
C GLN A 78 -18.68 -15.14 -11.67
N LYS A 79 -18.56 -14.59 -12.87
CA LYS A 79 -18.34 -15.41 -14.07
C LYS A 79 -16.90 -15.83 -14.25
N SER A 80 -15.97 -15.19 -13.56
CA SER A 80 -14.58 -15.61 -13.64
C SER A 80 -14.39 -16.85 -12.79
N SER A 81 -13.36 -17.64 -13.12
CA SER A 81 -13.08 -18.83 -12.35
C SER A 81 -12.62 -18.44 -10.94
N LEU A 82 -12.95 -19.30 -10.00
CA LEU A 82 -12.51 -19.14 -8.63
C LEU A 82 -11.01 -19.33 -8.56
N LYS A 83 -10.32 -18.45 -7.83
CA LYS A 83 -8.86 -18.51 -7.67
C LYS A 83 -8.48 -18.38 -6.22
N GLY A 84 -7.36 -18.97 -5.86
CA GLY A 84 -6.77 -18.72 -4.56
C GLY A 84 -6.32 -17.26 -4.46
N VAL A 85 -6.41 -16.70 -3.27
CA VAL A 85 -6.07 -15.28 -3.07
C VAL A 85 -4.61 -14.99 -3.40
N PHE A 86 -3.72 -15.99 -3.27
CA PHE A 86 -2.31 -15.78 -3.59
C PHE A 86 -2.06 -15.64 -5.09
N ALA A 87 -3.03 -16.00 -5.90
CA ALA A 87 -2.96 -15.81 -7.35
C ALA A 87 -3.64 -14.50 -7.78
N THR A 88 -4.05 -13.67 -6.85
CA THR A 88 -4.78 -12.44 -7.10
C THR A 88 -4.22 -11.31 -6.24
N ARG A 89 -4.69 -10.10 -6.50
CA ARG A 89 -4.41 -8.93 -5.67
C ARG A 89 -5.56 -8.59 -4.75
N SER A 90 -6.42 -9.58 -4.43
CA SER A 90 -7.51 -9.35 -3.51
C SER A 90 -7.00 -8.80 -2.18
N GLN A 91 -7.70 -7.83 -1.62
CA GLN A 91 -7.33 -7.30 -0.31
C GLN A 91 -7.66 -8.31 0.79
N ASP A 92 -8.67 -9.15 0.58
CA ASP A 92 -9.06 -10.16 1.57
C ASP A 92 -8.15 -11.36 1.43
N ARG A 93 -7.34 -11.59 2.44
CA ARG A 93 -6.33 -12.65 2.47
C ARG A 93 -5.80 -12.78 3.89
N PRO A 94 -5.10 -13.88 4.21
CA PRO A 94 -4.63 -14.08 5.59
C PRO A 94 -3.81 -12.93 6.15
N ASN A 95 -2.91 -12.38 5.36
CA ASN A 95 -2.16 -11.19 5.74
C ASN A 95 -2.46 -10.12 4.70
N PRO A 96 -3.40 -9.21 4.99
CA PRO A 96 -3.89 -8.26 3.98
C PRO A 96 -2.91 -7.10 3.80
N ILE A 97 -1.76 -7.42 3.23
CA ILE A 97 -0.74 -6.43 2.93
C ILE A 97 -1.00 -5.88 1.54
N GLY A 98 -1.24 -4.57 1.48
CA GLY A 98 -1.42 -3.89 0.22
C GLY A 98 -0.08 -3.51 -0.37
N LEU A 99 0.00 -3.50 -1.70
CA LEU A 99 1.20 -3.09 -2.41
C LEU A 99 0.81 -2.02 -3.41
N HIS A 100 1.41 -0.85 -3.28
CA HIS A 100 1.08 0.31 -4.12
C HIS A 100 2.34 0.86 -4.75
N GLN A 101 2.32 0.99 -6.07
CA GLN A 101 3.42 1.59 -6.80
C GLN A 101 3.07 3.06 -7.04
N VAL A 102 3.89 3.96 -6.53
CA VAL A 102 3.56 5.38 -6.51
C VAL A 102 4.76 6.22 -6.91
N THR A 103 4.48 7.48 -7.26
CA THR A 103 5.50 8.48 -7.50
C THR A 103 5.39 9.54 -6.41
N VAL A 104 6.54 10.00 -5.92
CA VAL A 104 6.59 11.06 -4.92
C VAL A 104 6.32 12.38 -5.61
N LEU A 105 5.31 13.09 -5.14
CA LEU A 105 4.93 14.39 -5.68
C LEU A 105 5.52 15.54 -4.87
N GLU A 106 5.65 15.33 -3.56
CA GLU A 106 6.10 16.39 -2.67
C GLU A 106 6.61 15.78 -1.37
N VAL A 107 7.63 16.37 -0.80
CA VAL A 107 8.17 15.94 0.50
C VAL A 107 8.15 17.15 1.41
N VAL A 108 7.45 17.05 2.54
CA VAL A 108 7.35 18.12 3.51
C VAL A 108 7.61 17.54 4.89
N GLY A 109 8.82 17.74 5.41
CA GLY A 109 9.16 17.18 6.72
C GLY A 109 9.02 15.67 6.75
N GLN A 110 8.15 15.18 7.62
CA GLN A 110 7.90 13.74 7.78
C GLN A 110 6.75 13.26 6.92
N GLN A 111 6.27 14.07 6.00
CA GLN A 111 5.14 13.73 5.16
C GLN A 111 5.55 13.68 3.70
N ILE A 112 5.07 12.67 3.01
CA ILE A 112 5.36 12.48 1.59
C ILE A 112 4.04 12.39 0.86
N LYS A 113 3.83 13.27 -0.12
CA LYS A 113 2.66 13.19 -0.97
C LYS A 113 2.96 12.29 -2.15
N VAL A 114 2.10 11.33 -2.40
CA VAL A 114 2.32 10.33 -3.45
C VAL A 114 1.05 10.13 -4.26
N ALA A 115 1.23 9.59 -5.46
CA ALA A 115 0.12 9.19 -6.34
C ALA A 115 0.65 8.17 -7.35
N PRO A 116 -0.20 7.28 -7.88
CA PRO A 116 -1.57 7.05 -7.47
C PRO A 116 -1.66 6.09 -6.30
N ILE A 117 -2.56 6.32 -5.39
CA ILE A 117 -2.77 5.39 -4.30
C ILE A 117 -4.24 5.44 -3.87
N GLU A 118 -4.88 4.28 -3.85
CA GLU A 118 -6.25 4.16 -3.36
C GLU A 118 -6.18 3.47 -2.01
N ALA A 119 -6.18 4.27 -0.97
CA ALA A 119 -6.14 3.75 0.39
C ALA A 119 -7.04 4.62 1.25
N ILE A 120 -7.79 3.96 2.12
CA ILE A 120 -8.67 4.65 3.04
C ILE A 120 -7.84 5.47 4.02
N ASP A 121 -8.34 6.65 4.36
CA ASP A 121 -7.69 7.49 5.36
C ASP A 121 -7.45 6.70 6.63
N GLY A 122 -6.24 6.80 7.18
CA GLY A 122 -5.87 6.09 8.39
C GLY A 122 -5.29 4.71 8.16
N THR A 123 -5.15 4.27 6.91
CA THR A 123 -4.54 2.97 6.61
C THR A 123 -3.12 2.93 7.15
N PRO A 124 -2.77 1.90 7.93
CA PRO A 124 -1.41 1.80 8.46
C PRO A 124 -0.37 1.55 7.37
N LEU A 125 0.77 2.22 7.48
CA LEU A 125 1.91 2.00 6.60
C LEU A 125 2.82 0.94 7.23
N VAL A 126 3.18 -0.06 6.45
CA VAL A 126 4.06 -1.13 6.91
C VAL A 126 5.51 -0.83 6.52
N ASP A 127 5.72 -0.43 5.26
CA ASP A 127 7.08 -0.25 4.76
C ASP A 127 7.04 0.57 3.47
N ILE A 128 8.18 1.11 3.12
CA ILE A 128 8.38 1.84 1.86
C ILE A 128 9.69 1.35 1.27
N LYS A 129 9.67 1.00 -0.01
CA LYS A 129 10.85 0.55 -0.73
C LYS A 129 10.95 1.28 -2.05
N PRO A 130 12.16 1.56 -2.52
CA PRO A 130 12.29 2.13 -3.86
C PRO A 130 11.99 1.09 -4.93
N VAL A 131 11.49 1.55 -6.06
CA VAL A 131 11.38 0.70 -7.24
C VAL A 131 12.76 0.63 -7.86
N LEU A 132 13.28 -0.59 -8.01
CA LEU A 132 14.60 -0.78 -8.57
C LEU A 132 14.52 -0.97 -10.07
N ASN A 133 15.50 -0.41 -10.76
CA ASN A 133 15.66 -0.65 -12.20
C ASN A 133 16.40 -1.98 -12.35
N ILE A 134 15.72 -2.99 -12.86
CA ILE A 134 16.29 -4.33 -12.95
C ILE A 134 17.45 -4.42 -13.95
N ASN A 135 17.63 -3.40 -14.79
CA ASN A 135 18.72 -3.37 -15.75
C ASN A 135 19.98 -2.74 -15.19
N ARG A 136 19.98 -2.42 -13.91
CA ARG A 136 21.13 -1.82 -13.25
C ARG A 136 21.49 -2.61 -12.02
N ALA A 137 22.79 -2.57 -11.68
CA ALA A 137 23.21 -3.07 -10.39
C ALA A 137 22.51 -2.25 -9.32
N SER A 138 21.87 -2.92 -8.39
CA SER A 138 21.22 -2.22 -7.30
C SER A 138 22.24 -1.64 -6.36
N SER A 139 21.89 -0.58 -5.76
CA SER A 139 22.71 0.01 -4.72
C SER A 139 22.15 -0.34 -3.35
#